data_156fdd6d2fac14ea2bee0832fa1349eb
#
_entry.id   156fdd6d2fac14ea2bee0832fa1349eb
#
_cell.length_a   1.000
_cell.length_b   1.000
_cell.length_c   1.000
_cell.angle_alpha   90.00
_cell.angle_beta   90.00
_cell.angle_gamma   90.00
#
_symmetry.space_group_name_H-M   'P 1'
#
loop_
_entity.id
_entity.type
_entity.pdbx_description
1 polymer ?
#
loop_
_entity_poly.entity_id
_entity_poly.type
_entity_poly.pdbx_seq_one_letter_code
_entity_poly.pdbx_strand_id
1 'polypeptide(L)'
;MANLENMLKWMTDRQGKVSYSMNQRLGPNSYDCSSAVYLALISGGFLPQHTIGNTDSLFGHLEKAGWKQVAPDATGNFPAQRGDIFIWGSRGASSGAAGHTGIFTDNQDTIIHCNYGYNGITSNNHDVIWTVNGCPPITIYRYGQTITAPVKPQAPSQVAGLKPLSGIFYPDRTLAVSKDTNPDDQASPALAHYQAGMAIYYDSYIMANGYAWISYIAASGARRYVAVGPDDGQIDTTWGRGFFN
;
A
#
# COMPACT_ATOMS: atom_id res chain seq x y z
N MET A 1 22.08 -4.14 17.45
CA MET A 1 21.64 -2.93 16.75
C MET A 1 20.41 -3.28 15.90
N ALA A 2 19.43 -2.40 15.83
CA ALA A 2 18.24 -2.59 15.01
C ALA A 2 18.60 -2.64 13.51
N ASN A 3 17.99 -3.55 12.75
CA ASN A 3 18.33 -3.84 11.37
C ASN A 3 17.06 -4.13 10.55
N LEU A 4 16.75 -3.25 9.60
CA LEU A 4 15.58 -3.38 8.71
C LEU A 4 15.67 -4.62 7.81
N GLU A 5 16.85 -4.99 7.35
CA GLU A 5 17.02 -6.14 6.47
C GLU A 5 16.70 -7.46 7.22
N ASN A 6 17.06 -7.58 8.49
CA ASN A 6 16.69 -8.73 9.29
C ASN A 6 15.17 -8.81 9.54
N MET A 7 14.52 -7.65 9.75
CA MET A 7 13.07 -7.56 9.87
C MET A 7 12.37 -8.02 8.59
N LEU A 8 12.78 -7.49 7.44
CA LEU A 8 12.21 -7.86 6.14
C LEU A 8 12.51 -9.32 5.79
N LYS A 9 13.74 -9.78 6.04
CA LYS A 9 14.16 -11.16 5.80
C LYS A 9 13.29 -12.13 6.58
N TRP A 10 12.93 -11.81 7.83
CA TRP A 10 12.05 -12.68 8.64
C TRP A 10 10.70 -12.95 7.94
N MET A 11 10.14 -11.93 7.32
CA MET A 11 8.89 -12.03 6.54
C MET A 11 9.09 -12.80 5.24
N THR A 12 10.12 -12.45 4.46
CA THR A 12 10.36 -13.07 3.15
C THR A 12 10.73 -14.55 3.25
N ASP A 13 11.46 -14.96 4.29
CA ASP A 13 11.78 -16.38 4.54
C ASP A 13 10.54 -17.25 4.76
N ARG A 14 9.42 -16.64 5.17
CA ARG A 14 8.13 -17.30 5.48
C ARG A 14 7.07 -17.10 4.41
N GLN A 15 7.32 -16.26 3.43
CA GLN A 15 6.40 -15.99 2.33
C GLN A 15 6.04 -17.28 1.59
N GLY A 16 4.74 -17.57 1.47
CA GLY A 16 4.21 -18.76 0.81
C GLY A 16 4.46 -20.09 1.57
N LYS A 17 5.00 -20.03 2.79
CA LYS A 17 5.37 -21.25 3.58
C LYS A 17 4.56 -21.42 4.86
N VAL A 18 3.79 -20.43 5.25
CA VAL A 18 3.01 -20.40 6.49
C VAL A 18 1.57 -20.04 6.19
N SER A 19 0.64 -20.49 7.05
CA SER A 19 -0.78 -20.15 6.92
C SER A 19 -1.17 -18.96 7.79
N TYR A 20 -2.37 -18.42 7.55
CA TYR A 20 -2.99 -17.44 8.43
C TYR A 20 -3.79 -18.09 9.55
N SER A 21 -3.59 -17.66 10.79
CA SER A 21 -4.44 -18.08 11.92
C SER A 21 -4.44 -17.01 13.01
N MET A 22 -5.62 -16.63 13.48
CA MET A 22 -5.77 -15.77 14.66
C MET A 22 -5.63 -16.54 15.97
N ASN A 23 -5.88 -17.85 15.95
CA ASN A 23 -5.83 -18.70 17.15
C ASN A 23 -4.44 -19.29 17.36
N GLN A 24 -3.77 -19.73 16.29
CA GLN A 24 -2.41 -20.32 16.33
C GLN A 24 -1.41 -19.33 15.72
N ARG A 25 -1.38 -18.11 16.23
CA ARG A 25 -0.74 -16.95 15.62
C ARG A 25 0.74 -16.74 15.95
N LEU A 26 1.35 -17.60 16.75
CA LEU A 26 2.73 -17.40 17.21
C LEU A 26 3.74 -18.32 16.54
N GLY A 27 3.34 -18.99 15.45
CA GLY A 27 4.19 -19.87 14.66
C GLY A 27 4.38 -21.26 15.26
N PRO A 28 5.27 -22.10 14.66
CA PRO A 28 6.05 -21.78 13.46
C PRO A 28 5.26 -21.88 12.14
N ASN A 29 4.08 -22.53 12.13
CA ASN A 29 3.33 -22.87 10.91
C ASN A 29 2.29 -21.83 10.52
N SER A 30 1.88 -20.96 11.43
CA SER A 30 0.86 -19.96 11.17
C SER A 30 1.05 -18.69 12.01
N TYR A 31 0.57 -17.58 11.46
CA TYR A 31 0.60 -16.24 12.05
C TYR A 31 -0.67 -15.48 11.68
N ASP A 32 -0.98 -14.40 12.40
CA ASP A 32 -1.86 -13.34 11.90
C ASP A 32 -1.05 -12.11 11.45
N CYS A 33 -1.74 -11.07 10.98
CA CYS A 33 -1.08 -9.87 10.46
C CYS A 33 -0.15 -9.23 11.52
N SER A 34 -0.65 -9.06 12.73
CA SER A 34 0.09 -8.38 13.80
C SER A 34 1.20 -9.25 14.37
N SER A 35 0.97 -10.52 14.61
CA SER A 35 2.02 -11.41 15.16
C SER A 35 3.19 -11.58 14.20
N ALA A 36 2.94 -11.62 12.89
CA ALA A 36 4.00 -11.64 11.89
C ALA A 36 4.87 -10.38 11.97
N VAL A 37 4.26 -9.19 12.06
CA VAL A 37 4.99 -7.93 12.19
C VAL A 37 5.74 -7.85 13.51
N TYR A 38 5.14 -8.27 14.64
CA TYR A 38 5.84 -8.31 15.94
C TYR A 38 7.09 -9.18 15.89
N LEU A 39 6.99 -10.39 15.34
CA LEU A 39 8.12 -11.32 15.26
C LEU A 39 9.19 -10.84 14.27
N ALA A 40 8.79 -10.19 13.19
CA ALA A 40 9.73 -9.51 12.29
C ALA A 40 10.47 -8.37 13.01
N LEU A 41 9.78 -7.52 13.77
CA LEU A 41 10.38 -6.45 14.58
C LEU A 41 11.37 -6.99 15.62
N ILE A 42 11.03 -8.11 16.28
CA ILE A 42 11.93 -8.79 17.23
C ILE A 42 13.17 -9.31 16.49
N SER A 43 12.99 -9.96 15.35
CA SER A 43 14.10 -10.46 14.51
C SER A 43 15.00 -9.33 14.03
N GLY A 44 14.43 -8.17 13.74
CA GLY A 44 15.16 -6.95 13.40
C GLY A 44 15.81 -6.23 14.58
N GLY A 45 15.57 -6.70 15.82
CA GLY A 45 16.11 -6.04 17.03
C GLY A 45 15.45 -4.73 17.39
N PHE A 46 14.25 -4.44 16.88
CA PHE A 46 13.46 -3.24 17.19
C PHE A 46 12.61 -3.41 18.45
N LEU A 47 12.22 -4.63 18.77
CA LEU A 47 11.47 -4.96 19.99
C LEU A 47 12.21 -6.02 20.79
N PRO A 48 12.06 -6.00 22.15
CA PRO A 48 12.57 -7.06 22.99
C PRO A 48 11.95 -8.43 22.66
N GLN A 49 12.66 -9.50 22.96
CA GLN A 49 12.13 -10.87 22.89
C GLN A 49 10.82 -10.97 23.69
N HIS A 50 9.89 -11.79 23.19
CA HIS A 50 8.57 -12.02 23.80
C HIS A 50 7.61 -10.83 23.81
N THR A 51 7.98 -9.70 23.19
CA THR A 51 7.01 -8.63 22.96
C THR A 51 5.99 -9.09 21.93
N ILE A 52 4.73 -9.16 22.34
CA ILE A 52 3.63 -9.54 21.45
C ILE A 52 2.40 -8.70 21.77
N GLY A 53 1.55 -8.51 20.79
CA GLY A 53 0.32 -7.74 20.92
C GLY A 53 -0.59 -7.96 19.72
N ASN A 54 -1.52 -7.07 19.52
CA ASN A 54 -2.40 -7.00 18.36
C ASN A 54 -2.12 -5.72 17.56
N THR A 55 -2.87 -5.49 16.51
CA THR A 55 -2.71 -4.32 15.64
C THR A 55 -2.87 -3.02 16.42
N ASP A 56 -3.78 -2.95 17.39
CA ASP A 56 -4.01 -1.75 18.19
C ASP A 56 -2.85 -1.45 19.15
N SER A 57 -2.32 -2.44 19.85
CA SER A 57 -1.16 -2.25 20.72
C SER A 57 0.14 -1.94 19.98
N LEU A 58 0.18 -2.23 18.66
CA LEU A 58 1.36 -1.99 17.83
C LEU A 58 1.71 -0.51 17.73
N PHE A 59 0.73 0.40 17.69
CA PHE A 59 0.96 1.86 17.74
C PHE A 59 1.89 2.25 18.88
N GLY A 60 1.54 1.88 20.12
CA GLY A 60 2.31 2.24 21.30
C GLY A 60 3.66 1.53 21.39
N HIS A 61 3.77 0.29 20.91
CA HIS A 61 5.05 -0.42 20.88
C HIS A 61 6.03 0.16 19.87
N LEU A 62 5.56 0.55 18.68
CA LEU A 62 6.39 1.23 17.70
C LEU A 62 6.91 2.57 18.23
N GLU A 63 6.04 3.41 18.81
CA GLU A 63 6.41 4.70 19.37
C GLU A 63 7.46 4.57 20.49
N LYS A 64 7.26 3.61 21.40
CA LYS A 64 8.23 3.32 22.47
C LYS A 64 9.57 2.81 21.93
N ALA A 65 9.56 2.11 20.81
CA ALA A 65 10.76 1.61 20.14
C ALA A 65 11.46 2.68 19.25
N GLY A 66 10.97 3.92 19.25
CA GLY A 66 11.58 5.03 18.53
C GLY A 66 11.11 5.21 17.08
N TRP A 67 10.08 4.47 16.67
CA TRP A 67 9.43 4.71 15.38
C TRP A 67 8.60 5.99 15.44
N LYS A 68 8.52 6.69 14.31
CA LYS A 68 7.78 7.95 14.19
C LYS A 68 6.72 7.82 13.11
N GLN A 69 5.57 8.44 13.34
CA GLN A 69 4.53 8.51 12.31
C GLN A 69 5.04 9.32 11.12
N VAL A 70 4.81 8.80 9.92
CA VAL A 70 5.02 9.53 8.67
C VAL A 70 3.83 10.46 8.50
N ALA A 71 4.09 11.76 8.39
CA ALA A 71 3.03 12.72 8.13
C ALA A 71 2.54 12.57 6.68
N PRO A 72 1.22 12.69 6.45
CA PRO A 72 0.72 12.79 5.08
C PRO A 72 1.24 14.08 4.43
N ASP A 73 1.38 14.05 3.13
CA ASP A 73 1.67 15.24 2.33
C ASP A 73 0.43 16.16 2.22
N ALA A 74 0.53 17.28 1.49
CA ALA A 74 -0.58 18.23 1.35
C ALA A 74 -1.79 17.65 0.57
N THR A 75 -1.64 16.51 -0.08
CA THR A 75 -2.72 15.80 -0.79
C THR A 75 -3.34 14.70 0.06
N GLY A 76 -2.81 14.47 1.29
CA GLY A 76 -3.27 13.44 2.20
C GLY A 76 -2.60 12.07 2.00
N ASN A 77 -1.62 11.97 1.11
CA ASN A 77 -0.90 10.73 0.84
C ASN A 77 0.36 10.62 1.72
N PHE A 78 0.79 9.39 1.97
CA PHE A 78 1.96 9.09 2.78
C PHE A 78 3.12 8.68 1.86
N PRO A 79 4.28 9.36 1.89
CA PRO A 79 5.45 8.98 1.10
C PRO A 79 6.12 7.74 1.72
N ALA A 80 5.44 6.59 1.62
CA ALA A 80 5.91 5.32 2.17
C ALA A 80 7.23 4.89 1.54
N GLN A 81 8.09 4.27 2.34
CA GLN A 81 9.42 3.80 1.94
C GLN A 81 9.65 2.38 2.44
N ARG A 82 10.64 1.71 1.84
CA ARG A 82 11.09 0.40 2.28
C ARG A 82 11.39 0.38 3.77
N GLY A 83 10.80 -0.58 4.46
CA GLY A 83 10.91 -0.77 5.91
C GLY A 83 9.85 -0.06 6.73
N ASP A 84 9.04 0.82 6.14
CA ASP A 84 7.91 1.42 6.85
C ASP A 84 6.88 0.37 7.23
N ILE A 85 6.23 0.58 8.36
CA ILE A 85 5.15 -0.27 8.86
C ILE A 85 3.84 0.50 8.71
N PHE A 86 2.86 -0.10 8.04
CA PHE A 86 1.51 0.45 8.01
C PHE A 86 0.62 -0.21 9.05
N ILE A 87 -0.32 0.54 9.59
CA ILE A 87 -1.42 0.07 10.43
C ILE A 87 -2.71 0.60 9.83
N TRP A 88 -3.61 -0.28 9.45
CA TRP A 88 -4.99 0.05 9.08
C TRP A 88 -5.92 -0.03 10.27
N GLY A 89 -6.90 0.85 10.31
CA GLY A 89 -7.82 1.03 11.43
C GLY A 89 -7.39 2.17 12.36
N SER A 90 -8.37 2.74 13.03
CA SER A 90 -8.14 3.83 13.98
C SER A 90 -7.53 3.30 15.27
N ARG A 91 -6.60 4.06 15.85
CA ARG A 91 -6.05 3.78 17.17
C ARG A 91 -7.17 3.68 18.22
N GLY A 92 -7.13 2.66 19.05
CA GLY A 92 -8.17 2.33 20.02
C GLY A 92 -9.30 1.45 19.46
N ALA A 93 -9.31 1.20 18.14
CA ALA A 93 -10.36 0.43 17.47
C ALA A 93 -9.85 -0.49 16.34
N SER A 94 -8.54 -0.76 16.29
CA SER A 94 -7.91 -1.54 15.22
C SER A 94 -7.54 -2.98 15.61
N SER A 95 -8.10 -3.50 16.71
CA SER A 95 -7.83 -4.89 17.12
C SER A 95 -8.65 -5.91 16.33
N GLY A 96 -8.12 -7.13 16.19
CA GLY A 96 -8.80 -8.23 15.51
C GLY A 96 -9.08 -7.93 14.04
N ALA A 97 -10.29 -8.24 13.58
CA ALA A 97 -10.71 -8.04 12.19
C ALA A 97 -10.87 -6.56 11.79
N ALA A 98 -10.89 -5.63 12.75
CA ALA A 98 -11.01 -4.20 12.49
C ALA A 98 -9.67 -3.55 12.11
N GLY A 99 -8.56 -4.28 12.19
CA GLY A 99 -7.23 -3.76 11.88
C GLY A 99 -6.41 -4.71 11.02
N HIS A 100 -5.45 -4.14 10.32
CA HIS A 100 -4.45 -4.88 9.55
C HIS A 100 -3.10 -4.19 9.58
N THR A 101 -2.01 -4.93 9.34
CA THR A 101 -0.65 -4.38 9.35
C THR A 101 0.28 -5.21 8.47
N GLY A 102 1.35 -4.59 8.03
CA GLY A 102 2.43 -5.18 7.25
C GLY A 102 3.57 -4.19 7.08
N ILE A 103 4.49 -4.50 6.20
CA ILE A 103 5.75 -3.77 6.01
C ILE A 103 5.91 -3.44 4.52
N PHE A 104 6.26 -2.20 4.19
CA PHE A 104 6.64 -1.82 2.83
C PHE A 104 8.00 -2.44 2.47
N THR A 105 8.09 -3.09 1.31
CA THR A 105 9.32 -3.76 0.85
C THR A 105 10.13 -2.91 -0.13
N ASP A 106 9.52 -1.87 -0.66
CA ASP A 106 10.13 -0.92 -1.60
C ASP A 106 9.48 0.46 -1.49
N ASN A 107 9.87 1.38 -2.38
CA ASN A 107 9.29 2.70 -2.53
C ASN A 107 8.28 2.76 -3.70
N GLN A 108 7.70 1.62 -4.08
CA GLN A 108 6.76 1.47 -5.20
C GLN A 108 5.46 0.80 -4.76
N ASP A 109 5.13 0.98 -3.47
CA ASP A 109 3.89 0.52 -2.84
C ASP A 109 3.76 -0.99 -2.68
N THR A 110 4.85 -1.75 -2.81
CA THR A 110 4.82 -3.18 -2.49
C THR A 110 4.91 -3.39 -0.98
N ILE A 111 3.97 -4.17 -0.45
CA ILE A 111 3.94 -4.58 0.96
C ILE A 111 4.13 -6.09 1.09
N ILE A 112 4.67 -6.51 2.23
CA ILE A 112 4.64 -7.89 2.69
C ILE A 112 3.84 -7.95 3.99
N HIS A 113 2.87 -8.85 4.06
CA HIS A 113 1.95 -8.95 5.17
C HIS A 113 1.44 -10.39 5.34
N CYS A 114 0.99 -10.76 6.53
CA CYS A 114 0.26 -12.00 6.73
C CYS A 114 -1.24 -11.73 6.56
N ASN A 115 -1.84 -12.29 5.52
CA ASN A 115 -3.18 -11.92 5.05
C ASN A 115 -4.12 -13.12 5.08
N TYR A 116 -5.35 -12.90 5.59
CA TYR A 116 -6.39 -13.93 5.66
C TYR A 116 -6.82 -14.40 4.26
N GLY A 117 -7.06 -13.48 3.33
CA GLY A 117 -7.54 -13.79 1.98
C GLY A 117 -6.54 -14.59 1.14
N TYR A 118 -5.25 -14.44 1.41
CA TYR A 118 -4.17 -15.21 0.76
C TYR A 118 -3.65 -16.36 1.64
N ASN A 119 -4.25 -16.56 2.80
CA ASN A 119 -3.92 -17.61 3.77
C ASN A 119 -2.43 -17.68 4.13
N GLY A 120 -1.83 -16.56 4.48
CA GLY A 120 -0.44 -16.54 4.96
C GLY A 120 0.33 -15.28 4.59
N ILE A 121 1.67 -15.38 4.67
CA ILE A 121 2.54 -14.26 4.30
C ILE A 121 2.68 -14.19 2.78
N THR A 122 2.31 -13.03 2.23
CA THR A 122 2.30 -12.72 0.80
C THR A 122 2.76 -11.28 0.54
N SER A 123 3.12 -10.98 -0.69
CA SER A 123 3.39 -9.61 -1.16
C SER A 123 2.29 -9.16 -2.11
N ASN A 124 1.83 -7.93 -1.91
CA ASN A 124 0.80 -7.29 -2.73
C ASN A 124 1.14 -5.81 -2.93
N ASN A 125 0.50 -5.17 -3.90
CA ASN A 125 0.50 -3.71 -3.95
C ASN A 125 -0.44 -3.18 -2.87
N HIS A 126 0.05 -2.25 -2.04
CA HIS A 126 -0.68 -1.66 -0.91
C HIS A 126 -2.00 -1.04 -1.35
N ASP A 127 -1.98 -0.18 -2.38
CA ASP A 127 -3.13 0.61 -2.77
C ASP A 127 -4.26 -0.26 -3.31
N VAL A 128 -3.90 -1.29 -4.09
CA VAL A 128 -4.87 -2.26 -4.60
C VAL A 128 -5.55 -3.01 -3.45
N ILE A 129 -4.78 -3.50 -2.48
CA ILE A 129 -5.35 -4.22 -1.33
C ILE A 129 -6.11 -3.27 -0.40
N TRP A 130 -5.64 -2.05 -0.21
CA TRP A 130 -6.28 -1.05 0.62
C TRP A 130 -7.66 -0.65 0.07
N THR A 131 -7.77 -0.43 -1.24
CA THR A 131 -9.05 -0.10 -1.89
C THR A 131 -10.04 -1.27 -1.82
N VAL A 132 -9.60 -2.50 -2.03
CA VAL A 132 -10.44 -3.71 -1.90
C VAL A 132 -11.00 -3.86 -0.48
N ASN A 133 -10.27 -3.38 0.54
CA ASN A 133 -10.71 -3.40 1.94
C ASN A 133 -11.48 -2.13 2.38
N GLY A 134 -11.92 -1.30 1.43
CA GLY A 134 -12.78 -0.13 1.70
C GLY A 134 -12.04 1.08 2.23
N CYS A 135 -10.77 1.23 1.91
CA CYS A 135 -9.93 2.40 2.27
C CYS A 135 -9.94 2.69 3.79
N PRO A 136 -9.60 1.71 4.65
CA PRO A 136 -9.61 1.94 6.10
C PRO A 136 -8.64 3.07 6.48
N PRO A 137 -8.87 3.76 7.62
CA PRO A 137 -7.89 4.70 8.16
C PRO A 137 -6.50 4.08 8.20
N ILE A 138 -5.47 4.82 7.81
CA ILE A 138 -4.09 4.34 7.74
C ILE A 138 -3.16 5.22 8.57
N THR A 139 -2.22 4.58 9.27
CA THR A 139 -1.07 5.22 9.90
C THR A 139 0.18 4.50 9.44
N ILE A 140 1.21 5.26 9.03
CA ILE A 140 2.51 4.71 8.64
C ILE A 140 3.56 5.11 9.65
N TYR A 141 4.42 4.18 10.02
CA TYR A 141 5.54 4.38 10.94
C TYR A 141 6.87 4.12 10.25
N ARG A 142 7.86 5.00 10.53
CA ARG A 142 9.25 4.89 10.03
C ARG A 142 10.23 4.93 11.17
N TYR A 143 11.27 4.11 11.09
CA TYR A 143 12.35 4.08 12.09
C TYR A 143 13.47 5.08 11.75
N GLY A 144 14.01 5.72 12.78
CA GLY A 144 15.25 6.51 12.67
C GLY A 144 15.12 7.86 12.00
N GLN A 145 13.92 8.34 11.69
CA GLN A 145 13.75 9.72 11.22
C GLN A 145 13.52 10.70 12.36
N THR A 146 14.31 11.76 12.38
CA THR A 146 13.89 13.01 13.02
C THR A 146 12.64 13.48 12.25
N ILE A 147 11.55 13.81 12.94
CA ILE A 147 10.41 14.44 12.31
C ILE A 147 10.91 15.77 11.75
N THR A 148 11.39 15.78 10.52
CA THR A 148 11.49 17.03 9.78
C THR A 148 10.07 17.44 9.49
N ALA A 149 9.74 18.70 9.80
CA ALA A 149 8.47 19.31 9.44
C ALA A 149 8.10 18.91 8.00
N PRO A 150 6.80 18.74 7.69
CA PRO A 150 6.37 18.24 6.39
C PRO A 150 7.18 18.94 5.31
N VAL A 151 7.91 18.14 4.53
CA VAL A 151 8.58 18.66 3.34
C VAL A 151 7.47 19.33 2.57
N LYS A 152 7.57 20.66 2.41
CA LYS A 152 6.61 21.41 1.59
C LYS A 152 6.41 20.59 0.31
N PRO A 153 5.17 20.19 -0.02
CA PRO A 153 4.95 19.31 -1.14
C PRO A 153 5.70 19.91 -2.31
N GLN A 154 6.62 19.17 -2.88
CA GLN A 154 7.01 19.42 -4.25
C GLN A 154 5.74 19.14 -5.00
N ALA A 155 5.10 20.19 -5.50
CA ALA A 155 3.88 20.07 -6.31
C ALA A 155 4.14 18.89 -7.25
N PRO A 156 3.25 17.86 -7.28
CA PRO A 156 3.46 16.72 -8.15
C PRO A 156 3.84 17.28 -9.48
N SER A 157 4.96 16.81 -10.05
CA SER A 157 5.44 17.32 -11.34
C SER A 157 4.24 17.31 -12.25
N GLN A 158 3.72 18.49 -12.59
CA GLN A 158 2.49 18.58 -13.39
C GLN A 158 2.84 17.91 -14.71
N VAL A 159 2.44 16.65 -14.86
CA VAL A 159 2.52 16.01 -16.17
C VAL A 159 1.69 16.88 -17.10
N ALA A 160 2.32 17.45 -18.10
CA ALA A 160 1.66 18.35 -19.02
C ALA A 160 0.43 17.64 -19.60
N GLY A 161 -0.74 18.29 -19.50
CA GLY A 161 -2.00 17.72 -19.98
C GLY A 161 -2.84 16.95 -18.94
N LEU A 162 -2.35 16.74 -17.72
CA LEU A 162 -3.14 16.13 -16.65
C LEU A 162 -4.27 17.07 -16.23
N LYS A 163 -5.51 16.58 -16.23
CA LYS A 163 -6.72 17.35 -15.92
C LYS A 163 -7.32 16.84 -14.61
N PRO A 164 -7.69 17.72 -13.65
CA PRO A 164 -8.33 17.31 -12.42
C PRO A 164 -9.72 16.72 -12.71
N LEU A 165 -9.97 15.54 -12.18
CA LEU A 165 -11.25 14.86 -12.16
C LEU A 165 -11.18 13.76 -11.11
N SER A 166 -11.99 13.85 -10.06
CA SER A 166 -12.03 12.84 -9.00
C SER A 166 -13.21 11.91 -9.18
N GLY A 167 -12.98 10.62 -8.97
CA GLY A 167 -14.03 9.62 -9.10
C GLY A 167 -13.59 8.23 -8.66
N ILE A 168 -14.47 7.26 -8.90
CA ILE A 168 -14.19 5.84 -8.67
C ILE A 168 -14.48 5.11 -9.98
N PHE A 169 -13.48 4.45 -10.53
CA PHE A 169 -13.62 3.62 -11.73
C PHE A 169 -13.67 2.13 -11.34
N TYR A 170 -14.57 1.40 -11.96
CA TYR A 170 -14.74 -0.04 -11.78
C TYR A 170 -14.45 -0.74 -13.13
N PRO A 171 -13.29 -1.36 -13.33
CA PRO A 171 -12.95 -2.00 -14.58
C PRO A 171 -13.83 -3.24 -14.83
N ASP A 172 -14.07 -3.55 -16.10
CA ASP A 172 -14.73 -4.79 -16.56
C ASP A 172 -13.73 -5.93 -16.86
N ARG A 173 -12.44 -5.62 -16.77
CA ARG A 173 -11.30 -6.51 -17.05
C ARG A 173 -10.13 -6.19 -16.15
N THR A 174 -9.06 -6.99 -16.22
CA THR A 174 -7.81 -6.68 -15.53
C THR A 174 -7.12 -5.50 -16.19
N LEU A 175 -6.76 -4.46 -15.41
CA LEU A 175 -6.02 -3.28 -15.85
C LEU A 175 -4.69 -3.17 -15.13
N ALA A 176 -3.65 -2.80 -15.87
CA ALA A 176 -2.30 -2.59 -15.33
C ALA A 176 -2.16 -1.20 -14.69
N VAL A 177 -1.42 -1.14 -13.60
CA VAL A 177 -0.96 0.11 -12.98
C VAL A 177 0.44 0.44 -13.50
N SER A 178 0.62 1.64 -14.04
CA SER A 178 1.87 2.10 -14.64
C SER A 178 2.43 3.33 -13.91
N LYS A 179 3.72 3.57 -14.03
CA LYS A 179 4.40 4.78 -13.52
C LYS A 179 4.22 6.00 -14.44
N ASP A 180 3.89 5.76 -15.70
CA ASP A 180 3.68 6.77 -16.75
C ASP A 180 2.57 6.33 -17.72
N THR A 181 2.31 7.13 -18.76
CA THR A 181 1.28 6.87 -19.77
C THR A 181 1.81 6.19 -21.03
N ASN A 182 2.96 5.54 -20.97
CA ASN A 182 3.50 4.80 -22.11
C ASN A 182 3.11 3.33 -22.04
N PRO A 183 2.15 2.85 -22.87
CA PRO A 183 1.68 1.47 -22.81
C PRO A 183 2.71 0.46 -23.34
N ASP A 184 3.68 0.92 -24.13
CA ASP A 184 4.66 0.09 -24.81
C ASP A 184 6.03 0.05 -24.09
N ASP A 185 6.13 0.62 -22.90
CA ASP A 185 7.37 0.60 -22.13
C ASP A 185 7.67 -0.81 -21.60
N GLN A 186 8.21 -1.65 -22.47
CA GLN A 186 8.70 -3.00 -22.13
C GLN A 186 9.79 -2.97 -21.05
N ALA A 187 10.44 -1.84 -20.83
CA ALA A 187 11.43 -1.62 -19.76
C ALA A 187 10.77 -1.32 -18.42
N SER A 188 9.48 -1.08 -18.38
CA SER A 188 8.69 -0.76 -17.18
C SER A 188 7.52 -1.73 -17.03
N PRO A 189 7.73 -2.90 -16.44
CA PRO A 189 6.63 -3.82 -16.18
C PRO A 189 5.56 -3.16 -15.30
N ALA A 190 4.32 -3.60 -15.45
CA ALA A 190 3.22 -3.14 -14.63
C ALA A 190 3.57 -3.27 -13.13
N LEU A 191 3.34 -2.20 -12.39
CA LEU A 191 3.61 -2.15 -10.94
C LEU A 191 2.61 -3.00 -10.16
N ALA A 192 1.39 -3.09 -10.65
CA ALA A 192 0.29 -3.84 -10.07
C ALA A 192 -0.83 -4.06 -11.09
N HIS A 193 -1.88 -4.76 -10.70
CA HIS A 193 -3.07 -4.95 -11.52
C HIS A 193 -4.34 -4.79 -10.68
N TYR A 194 -5.31 -4.06 -11.20
CA TYR A 194 -6.70 -4.09 -10.73
C TYR A 194 -7.46 -5.15 -11.50
N GLN A 195 -8.16 -6.02 -10.79
CA GLN A 195 -9.03 -7.03 -11.38
C GLN A 195 -10.40 -6.41 -11.73
N ALA A 196 -11.15 -7.07 -12.59
CA ALA A 196 -12.51 -6.67 -12.91
C ALA A 196 -13.35 -6.45 -11.63
N GLY A 197 -14.07 -5.34 -11.58
CA GLY A 197 -14.94 -4.94 -10.47
C GLY A 197 -14.26 -4.32 -9.26
N MET A 198 -12.91 -4.24 -9.21
CA MET A 198 -12.20 -3.52 -8.15
C MET A 198 -12.40 -2.02 -8.29
N ALA A 199 -12.56 -1.30 -7.17
CA ALA A 199 -12.64 0.15 -7.16
C ALA A 199 -11.26 0.77 -7.38
N ILE A 200 -11.15 1.71 -8.31
CA ILE A 200 -9.95 2.53 -8.54
C ILE A 200 -10.32 3.98 -8.25
N TYR A 201 -9.85 4.51 -7.13
CA TYR A 201 -10.03 5.91 -6.77
C TYR A 201 -9.01 6.74 -7.55
N TYR A 202 -9.45 7.80 -8.23
CA TYR A 202 -8.59 8.67 -9.01
C TYR A 202 -8.87 10.14 -8.73
N ASP A 203 -7.87 10.99 -8.92
CA ASP A 203 -7.92 12.44 -8.69
C ASP A 203 -7.76 13.25 -9.99
N SER A 204 -7.38 12.58 -11.08
CA SER A 204 -7.12 13.25 -12.36
C SER A 204 -7.12 12.26 -13.51
N TYR A 205 -7.15 12.80 -14.73
CA TYR A 205 -7.06 12.02 -15.97
C TYR A 205 -6.20 12.73 -17.02
N ILE A 206 -5.76 11.97 -18.00
CA ILE A 206 -5.05 12.46 -19.18
C ILE A 206 -5.38 11.60 -20.39
N MET A 207 -5.50 12.23 -21.56
CA MET A 207 -5.53 11.55 -22.85
C MET A 207 -4.11 11.55 -23.41
N ALA A 208 -3.53 10.39 -23.57
CA ALA A 208 -2.15 10.24 -24.03
C ALA A 208 -1.90 8.90 -24.69
N ASN A 209 -1.06 8.89 -25.71
CA ASN A 209 -0.60 7.67 -26.40
C ASN A 209 -1.74 6.76 -26.87
N GLY A 210 -2.87 7.35 -27.30
CA GLY A 210 -4.04 6.62 -27.83
C GLY A 210 -4.97 6.05 -26.76
N TYR A 211 -4.76 6.40 -25.47
CA TYR A 211 -5.59 5.93 -24.37
C TYR A 211 -6.07 7.06 -23.47
N ALA A 212 -7.25 6.82 -22.87
CA ALA A 212 -7.72 7.56 -21.71
C ALA A 212 -7.11 6.92 -20.45
N TRP A 213 -6.45 7.74 -19.64
CA TRP A 213 -5.80 7.31 -18.40
C TRP A 213 -6.43 8.01 -17.21
N ILE A 214 -6.83 7.26 -16.21
CA ILE A 214 -7.05 7.82 -14.86
C ILE A 214 -5.74 7.79 -14.08
N SER A 215 -5.63 8.70 -13.12
CA SER A 215 -4.40 8.86 -12.36
C SER A 215 -4.71 9.15 -10.89
N TYR A 216 -3.85 8.66 -10.00
CA TYR A 216 -3.93 8.86 -8.56
C TYR A 216 -2.53 8.96 -7.95
N ILE A 217 -2.45 9.45 -6.70
CA ILE A 217 -1.21 9.43 -5.93
C ILE A 217 -1.21 8.19 -5.06
N ALA A 218 -0.19 7.35 -5.23
CA ALA A 218 0.02 6.12 -4.48
C ALA A 218 0.52 6.38 -3.05
N ALA A 219 0.51 5.35 -2.19
CA ALA A 219 1.02 5.44 -0.82
C ALA A 219 2.49 5.87 -0.74
N SER A 220 3.29 5.59 -1.76
CA SER A 220 4.66 6.11 -1.90
C SER A 220 4.77 7.61 -2.18
N GLY A 221 3.65 8.28 -2.42
CA GLY A 221 3.62 9.68 -2.91
C GLY A 221 3.87 9.81 -4.42
N ALA A 222 4.11 8.71 -5.13
CA ALA A 222 4.32 8.74 -6.56
C ALA A 222 2.99 8.68 -7.32
N ARG A 223 2.89 9.41 -8.45
CA ARG A 223 1.72 9.33 -9.32
C ARG A 223 1.69 8.01 -10.07
N ARG A 224 0.50 7.44 -10.18
CA ARG A 224 0.21 6.20 -10.91
C ARG A 224 -0.83 6.45 -11.99
N TYR A 225 -0.79 5.63 -13.03
CA TYR A 225 -1.66 5.74 -14.19
C TYR A 225 -2.29 4.38 -14.49
N VAL A 226 -3.56 4.40 -14.87
CA VAL A 226 -4.29 3.20 -15.31
C VAL A 226 -5.02 3.55 -16.60
N ALA A 227 -4.68 2.88 -17.69
CA ALA A 227 -5.44 3.03 -18.94
C ALA A 227 -6.85 2.45 -18.74
N VAL A 228 -7.88 3.23 -19.06
CA VAL A 228 -9.28 2.84 -18.84
C VAL A 228 -10.08 2.74 -20.13
N GLY A 229 -9.49 2.99 -21.28
CA GLY A 229 -10.12 2.88 -22.59
C GLY A 229 -9.29 3.53 -23.68
N PRO A 230 -9.70 3.41 -24.96
CA PRO A 230 -9.08 4.14 -26.06
C PRO A 230 -9.38 5.63 -25.96
N ASP A 231 -8.48 6.46 -26.49
CA ASP A 231 -8.70 7.90 -26.73
C ASP A 231 -9.32 8.08 -28.13
N ASP A 232 -10.59 7.70 -28.27
CA ASP A 232 -11.35 7.82 -29.52
C ASP A 232 -12.41 8.93 -29.50
N GLY A 233 -12.39 9.75 -28.44
CA GLY A 233 -13.33 10.84 -28.24
C GLY A 233 -14.72 10.42 -27.79
N GLN A 234 -14.91 9.14 -27.43
CA GLN A 234 -16.16 8.59 -26.95
C GLN A 234 -16.05 8.14 -25.49
N ILE A 235 -17.06 8.42 -24.68
CA ILE A 235 -17.06 8.13 -23.23
C ILE A 235 -17.43 6.67 -22.97
N ASP A 236 -18.24 6.09 -23.82
CA ASP A 236 -18.82 4.75 -23.69
C ASP A 236 -17.90 3.61 -24.18
N THR A 237 -16.71 3.92 -24.69
CA THR A 237 -15.69 2.94 -25.08
C THR A 237 -14.73 2.59 -23.94
N THR A 238 -14.94 3.09 -22.72
CA THR A 238 -14.11 2.76 -21.56
C THR A 238 -14.24 1.29 -21.17
N TRP A 239 -13.17 0.76 -20.57
CA TRP A 239 -13.08 -0.64 -20.12
C TRP A 239 -13.65 -0.82 -18.70
N GLY A 240 -14.82 -0.22 -18.46
CA GLY A 240 -15.50 -0.24 -17.18
C GLY A 240 -16.48 0.92 -17.02
N ARG A 241 -16.79 1.28 -15.78
CA ARG A 241 -17.74 2.34 -15.43
C ARG A 241 -17.17 3.29 -14.40
N GLY A 242 -17.64 4.54 -14.37
CA GLY A 242 -17.23 5.55 -13.39
C GLY A 242 -16.18 6.53 -13.92
N PHE A 243 -16.05 6.64 -15.25
CA PHE A 243 -15.25 7.65 -15.89
C PHE A 243 -16.18 8.61 -16.64
N PHE A 244 -16.14 9.92 -16.31
CA PHE A 244 -17.04 10.97 -16.80
C PHE A 244 -18.56 10.75 -16.52
N ASN A 245 -18.95 9.91 -15.58
CA ASN A 245 -20.36 9.71 -15.18
C ASN A 245 -20.69 10.52 -13.93
#